data_d8db4f6a21519ccbaf87fe9fcee47afe
#
_entry.id   d8db4f6a21519ccbaf87fe9fcee47afe
#
_cell.length_a   1.000
_cell.length_b   1.000
_cell.length_c   1.000
_cell.angle_alpha   90.00
_cell.angle_beta   90.00
_cell.angle_gamma   90.00
#
_symmetry.space_group_name_H-M   'P 1'
#
loop_
_entity.id
_entity.type
_entity.pdbx_description
1 polymer ?
#
loop_
_entity_poly.entity_id
_entity_poly.type
_entity_poly.pdbx_seq_one_letter_code
_entity_poly.pdbx_strand_id
1 'polypeptide(L)'
;MQGNLTALLITSFIVLSVVLIGFIAGRNKSSRSSVEEWSVGGRRFGPLLVWLLVGADLYTAYTFLGLTSTAFAAGSIAFFAIPYTIIAFFVSYFYLPKLWEVSKKHKLTTLADYAKGRFDSKFLSLLIAIVGVLMLIPYIDLQLAGIQDTLTVAGTGYINIKVVVIISFLLVALYTFFSGIKGPAYTAVIKDILVWVIMLFLVVSIPIIHFGSWGSMIDKIVTDSPELLTIPTTGPKGIPWFLTASLVSGLALFMWAHAVTGVFTAKNADVLRKNAIYLPFYNIVLILVVFLGFAAYLVLPEGSDPRFALLNLIQVSYGGVVQGLAYSTIALASLIPCSIMAIGASNLFANNIYRDFINPNVKPEKLTMITRSMVFVVIGLALIFGMLFPTALVSLQLLGVSGMVQIFPAIVFSLFWRNQTREATIIGLLVGLGVTFAVYSTGKTFGIYEGFWGLSANVIALIVLNPLFVKKAKDKTNPIMDQLFTK
;
A
#
# COMPACT_ATOMS: atom_id res chain seq x y z
N MET A 1 -30.50 0.61 -0.71
CA MET A 1 -30.66 1.67 0.32
C MET A 1 -30.59 3.03 -0.36
N GLN A 2 -31.30 4.03 0.11
CA GLN A 2 -31.26 5.38 -0.47
C GLN A 2 -30.10 6.17 0.18
N GLY A 3 -29.39 6.99 -0.59
CA GLY A 3 -28.32 7.84 -0.07
C GLY A 3 -28.86 8.92 0.88
N ASN A 4 -27.95 9.61 1.55
CA ASN A 4 -28.28 10.67 2.50
C ASN A 4 -27.60 11.98 2.07
N LEU A 5 -28.39 13.00 1.72
CA LEU A 5 -27.87 14.28 1.24
C LEU A 5 -26.95 14.94 2.28
N THR A 6 -27.30 14.89 3.57
CA THR A 6 -26.46 15.43 4.64
C THR A 6 -25.10 14.71 4.69
N ALA A 7 -25.11 13.39 4.59
CA ALA A 7 -23.87 12.59 4.54
C ALA A 7 -23.00 12.98 3.33
N LEU A 8 -23.61 13.09 2.16
CA LEU A 8 -22.91 13.49 0.93
C LEU A 8 -22.27 14.89 1.05
N LEU A 9 -23.04 15.86 1.57
CA LEU A 9 -22.53 17.24 1.73
C LEU A 9 -21.38 17.32 2.73
N ILE A 10 -21.49 16.63 3.88
CA ILE A 10 -20.42 16.59 4.90
C ILE A 10 -19.19 15.87 4.34
N THR A 11 -19.35 14.73 3.70
CA THR A 11 -18.25 14.00 3.06
C THR A 11 -17.53 14.87 2.06
N SER A 12 -18.27 15.50 1.15
CA SER A 12 -17.72 16.36 0.11
C SER A 12 -16.99 17.57 0.70
N PHE A 13 -17.59 18.24 1.70
CA PHE A 13 -17.01 19.40 2.36
C PHE A 13 -15.68 19.07 3.05
N ILE A 14 -15.62 17.95 3.82
CA ILE A 14 -14.41 17.55 4.55
C ILE A 14 -13.31 17.15 3.54
N VAL A 15 -13.63 16.31 2.56
CA VAL A 15 -12.65 15.84 1.57
C VAL A 15 -12.09 17.02 0.78
N LEU A 16 -12.93 17.94 0.29
CA LEU A 16 -12.47 19.11 -0.46
C LEU A 16 -11.65 20.07 0.42
N SER A 17 -12.00 20.25 1.69
CA SER A 17 -11.23 21.07 2.64
C SER A 17 -9.84 20.48 2.87
N VAL A 18 -9.72 19.17 3.06
CA VAL A 18 -8.42 18.50 3.24
C VAL A 18 -7.59 18.56 1.96
N VAL A 19 -8.20 18.37 0.80
CA VAL A 19 -7.54 18.52 -0.50
C VAL A 19 -6.99 19.93 -0.67
N LEU A 20 -7.77 20.98 -0.32
CA LEU A 20 -7.33 22.38 -0.37
C LEU A 20 -6.13 22.63 0.55
N ILE A 21 -6.15 22.10 1.78
CA ILE A 21 -5.01 22.17 2.70
C ILE A 21 -3.76 21.54 2.07
N GLY A 22 -3.90 20.38 1.44
CA GLY A 22 -2.79 19.72 0.75
C GLY A 22 -2.27 20.51 -0.44
N PHE A 23 -3.13 21.18 -1.21
CA PHE A 23 -2.72 22.11 -2.28
C PHE A 23 -1.89 23.27 -1.73
N ILE A 24 -2.35 23.88 -0.63
CA ILE A 24 -1.65 25.00 0.01
C ILE A 24 -0.28 24.54 0.52
N ALA A 25 -0.20 23.37 1.16
CA ALA A 25 1.06 22.79 1.66
C ALA A 25 2.07 22.50 0.53
N GLY A 26 1.60 22.03 -0.61
CA GLY A 26 2.43 21.67 -1.76
C GLY A 26 2.75 22.79 -2.75
N ARG A 27 2.11 23.96 -2.65
CA ARG A 27 2.20 25.02 -3.67
C ARG A 27 3.56 25.76 -3.76
N ASN A 28 4.43 25.58 -2.77
CA ASN A 28 5.73 26.26 -2.75
C ASN A 28 6.58 25.86 -3.97
N LYS A 29 7.17 26.85 -4.67
CA LYS A 29 8.03 26.61 -5.85
C LYS A 29 9.19 25.67 -5.55
N SER A 30 9.79 25.74 -4.34
CA SER A 30 10.86 24.84 -3.92
C SER A 30 10.42 23.36 -3.88
N SER A 31 9.15 23.10 -3.56
CA SER A 31 8.60 21.74 -3.52
C SER A 31 8.48 21.07 -4.90
N ARG A 32 8.66 21.83 -5.97
CA ARG A 32 8.51 21.39 -7.36
C ARG A 32 9.80 21.57 -8.16
N SER A 33 10.91 21.94 -7.52
CA SER A 33 12.18 22.29 -8.17
C SER A 33 12.93 21.08 -8.71
N SER A 34 12.73 19.92 -8.10
CA SER A 34 13.39 18.67 -8.50
C SER A 34 12.52 17.46 -8.19
N VAL A 35 12.86 16.30 -8.79
CA VAL A 35 12.22 15.02 -8.49
C VAL A 35 12.38 14.68 -7.00
N GLU A 36 13.55 14.92 -6.40
CA GLU A 36 13.81 14.66 -4.98
C GLU A 36 12.92 15.53 -4.06
N GLU A 37 12.75 16.82 -4.34
CA GLU A 37 11.85 17.68 -3.56
C GLU A 37 10.39 17.28 -3.72
N TRP A 38 9.97 16.93 -4.93
CA TRP A 38 8.59 16.60 -5.23
C TRP A 38 8.20 15.21 -4.71
N SER A 39 9.05 14.17 -4.87
CA SER A 39 8.73 12.78 -4.52
C SER A 39 9.11 12.37 -3.11
N VAL A 40 10.23 12.88 -2.55
CA VAL A 40 10.70 12.52 -1.21
C VAL A 40 10.88 13.70 -0.25
N GLY A 41 10.31 14.87 -0.59
CA GLY A 41 10.27 16.05 0.29
C GLY A 41 11.63 16.58 0.72
N GLY A 42 12.69 16.33 -0.07
CA GLY A 42 14.06 16.72 0.24
C GLY A 42 14.64 16.04 1.47
N ARG A 43 14.08 14.90 1.93
CA ARG A 43 14.55 14.10 3.08
C ARG A 43 14.62 14.90 4.39
N ARG A 44 13.59 15.68 4.69
CA ARG A 44 13.59 16.61 5.84
C ARG A 44 12.55 16.29 6.91
N PHE A 45 11.78 15.21 6.75
CA PHE A 45 10.68 14.91 7.66
C PHE A 45 11.18 14.33 8.98
N GLY A 46 10.64 14.85 10.08
CA GLY A 46 10.91 14.38 11.44
C GLY A 46 10.15 13.09 11.76
N PRO A 47 10.39 12.50 12.96
CA PRO A 47 9.82 11.20 13.33
C PRO A 47 8.29 11.15 13.25
N LEU A 48 7.61 12.18 13.74
CA LEU A 48 6.14 12.22 13.76
C LEU A 48 5.57 12.27 12.34
N LEU A 49 6.11 13.15 11.47
CA LEU A 49 5.60 13.28 10.11
C LEU A 49 5.87 12.04 9.26
N VAL A 50 7.04 11.38 9.45
CA VAL A 50 7.34 10.10 8.81
C VAL A 50 6.42 9.00 9.36
N TRP A 51 6.16 8.98 10.67
CA TRP A 51 5.25 8.01 11.30
C TRP A 51 3.83 8.12 10.74
N LEU A 52 3.30 9.33 10.64
CA LEU A 52 1.98 9.59 10.06
C LEU A 52 1.95 9.30 8.56
N LEU A 53 3.00 9.65 7.80
CA LEU A 53 3.06 9.42 6.36
C LEU A 53 3.18 7.93 6.00
N VAL A 54 4.06 7.19 6.69
CA VAL A 54 4.22 5.74 6.50
C VAL A 54 3.02 4.99 7.09
N GLY A 55 2.50 5.47 8.22
CA GLY A 55 1.26 4.95 8.80
C GLY A 55 0.04 5.20 7.90
N ALA A 56 0.04 6.28 7.11
CA ALA A 56 -1.00 6.53 6.12
C ALA A 56 -1.11 5.40 5.08
N ASP A 57 0.00 4.72 4.77
CA ASP A 57 0.01 3.56 3.88
C ASP A 57 -0.59 2.29 4.52
N LEU A 58 -0.81 2.30 5.84
CA LEU A 58 -1.49 1.20 6.55
C LEU A 58 -3.00 1.44 6.64
N TYR A 59 -3.43 2.70 6.72
CA TYR A 59 -4.85 3.07 6.76
C TYR A 59 -5.31 3.49 5.37
N THR A 60 -5.65 2.50 4.56
CA THR A 60 -6.02 2.64 3.14
C THR A 60 -7.45 2.13 2.90
N ALA A 61 -7.95 2.23 1.67
CA ALA A 61 -9.19 1.55 1.26
C ALA A 61 -9.15 0.06 1.58
N TYR A 62 -7.99 -0.58 1.42
CA TYR A 62 -7.82 -1.99 1.79
C TYR A 62 -8.12 -2.24 3.27
N THR A 63 -7.64 -1.38 4.16
CA THR A 63 -7.87 -1.52 5.60
C THR A 63 -9.35 -1.43 5.93
N PHE A 64 -10.05 -0.41 5.44
CA PHE A 64 -11.44 -0.17 5.83
C PHE A 64 -12.43 -1.01 5.03
N LEU A 65 -12.29 -1.08 3.73
CA LEU A 65 -13.21 -1.83 2.88
C LEU A 65 -12.74 -3.28 2.69
N GLY A 66 -11.46 -3.50 2.43
CA GLY A 66 -10.91 -4.82 2.17
C GLY A 66 -10.90 -5.75 3.39
N LEU A 67 -10.40 -5.29 4.55
CA LEU A 67 -10.38 -6.12 5.76
C LEU A 67 -11.78 -6.35 6.33
N THR A 68 -12.64 -5.32 6.35
CA THR A 68 -14.04 -5.49 6.77
C THR A 68 -14.77 -6.47 5.86
N SER A 69 -14.60 -6.33 4.54
CA SER A 69 -15.13 -7.28 3.54
C SER A 69 -14.63 -8.70 3.77
N THR A 70 -13.34 -8.86 4.06
CA THR A 70 -12.73 -10.17 4.34
C THR A 70 -13.27 -10.77 5.63
N ALA A 71 -13.41 -9.96 6.70
CA ALA A 71 -13.97 -10.40 7.97
C ALA A 71 -15.44 -10.77 7.84
N PHE A 72 -16.21 -9.99 7.08
CA PHE A 72 -17.60 -10.27 6.74
C PHE A 72 -17.76 -11.59 5.97
N ALA A 73 -16.94 -11.83 4.95
CA ALA A 73 -17.08 -12.97 4.05
C ALA A 73 -16.37 -14.25 4.54
N ALA A 74 -15.32 -14.14 5.35
CA ALA A 74 -14.42 -15.24 5.68
C ALA A 74 -13.92 -15.24 7.13
N GLY A 75 -14.48 -14.42 7.99
CA GLY A 75 -14.22 -14.44 9.43
C GLY A 75 -12.79 -14.13 9.81
N SER A 76 -12.26 -14.91 10.75
CA SER A 76 -10.96 -14.72 11.40
C SER A 76 -9.75 -14.76 10.48
N ILE A 77 -9.88 -15.20 9.23
CA ILE A 77 -8.80 -15.13 8.25
C ILE A 77 -8.32 -13.69 8.03
N ALA A 78 -9.20 -12.68 8.22
CA ALA A 78 -8.87 -11.27 8.12
C ALA A 78 -7.76 -10.83 9.10
N PHE A 79 -7.58 -11.54 10.21
CA PHE A 79 -6.53 -11.25 11.18
C PHE A 79 -5.10 -11.50 10.65
N PHE A 80 -4.93 -12.08 9.43
CA PHE A 80 -3.60 -12.19 8.81
C PHE A 80 -2.92 -10.81 8.67
N ALA A 81 -3.72 -9.73 8.63
CA ALA A 81 -3.23 -8.37 8.58
C ALA A 81 -2.37 -7.96 9.78
N ILE A 82 -2.55 -8.58 10.94
CA ILE A 82 -1.83 -8.25 12.17
C ILE A 82 -0.39 -8.80 12.13
N PRO A 83 -0.16 -10.12 11.99
CA PRO A 83 1.20 -10.64 11.94
C PRO A 83 1.99 -10.11 10.74
N TYR A 84 1.37 -9.83 9.58
CA TYR A 84 2.14 -9.31 8.45
C TYR A 84 2.76 -7.94 8.75
N THR A 85 2.02 -7.04 9.38
CA THR A 85 2.54 -5.71 9.72
C THR A 85 3.61 -5.78 10.81
N ILE A 86 3.45 -6.67 11.80
CA ILE A 86 4.46 -6.91 12.84
C ILE A 86 5.77 -7.43 12.21
N ILE A 87 5.68 -8.42 11.30
CA ILE A 87 6.83 -8.94 10.56
C ILE A 87 7.51 -7.82 9.77
N ALA A 88 6.72 -7.00 9.05
CA ALA A 88 7.25 -5.89 8.27
C ALA A 88 8.04 -4.91 9.12
N PHE A 89 7.50 -4.48 10.26
CA PHE A 89 8.16 -3.50 11.11
C PHE A 89 9.40 -4.08 11.79
N PHE A 90 9.32 -5.34 12.25
CA PHE A 90 10.46 -6.03 12.84
C PHE A 90 11.62 -6.15 11.84
N VAL A 91 11.36 -6.64 10.64
CA VAL A 91 12.40 -6.82 9.62
C VAL A 91 12.94 -5.46 9.13
N SER A 92 12.07 -4.47 8.98
CA SER A 92 12.43 -3.12 8.52
C SER A 92 13.38 -2.39 9.46
N TYR A 93 13.30 -2.64 10.77
CA TYR A 93 14.20 -2.07 11.76
C TYR A 93 15.68 -2.30 11.42
N PHE A 94 16.00 -3.45 10.85
CA PHE A 94 17.39 -3.83 10.54
C PHE A 94 17.88 -3.29 9.21
N TYR A 95 17.05 -3.23 8.16
CA TYR A 95 17.53 -2.93 6.83
C TYR A 95 17.19 -1.52 6.33
N LEU A 96 16.04 -0.94 6.71
CA LEU A 96 15.65 0.38 6.22
C LEU A 96 16.64 1.50 6.60
N PRO A 97 17.19 1.55 7.83
CA PRO A 97 18.22 2.52 8.16
C PRO A 97 19.43 2.45 7.22
N LYS A 98 19.92 1.24 6.95
CA LYS A 98 21.07 0.99 6.06
C LYS A 98 20.75 1.36 4.61
N LEU A 99 19.58 0.98 4.12
CA LEU A 99 19.10 1.35 2.79
C LEU A 99 18.97 2.88 2.65
N TRP A 100 18.43 3.54 3.68
CA TRP A 100 18.30 4.99 3.69
C TRP A 100 19.64 5.73 3.65
N GLU A 101 20.63 5.29 4.44
CA GLU A 101 21.98 5.88 4.46
C GLU A 101 22.66 5.81 3.08
N VAL A 102 22.57 4.65 2.43
CA VAL A 102 23.06 4.48 1.04
C VAL A 102 22.30 5.39 0.09
N SER A 103 20.97 5.37 0.18
CA SER A 103 20.13 6.15 -0.72
C SER A 103 20.32 7.65 -0.57
N LYS A 104 20.55 8.15 0.65
CA LYS A 104 20.86 9.57 0.89
C LYS A 104 22.22 9.95 0.30
N LYS A 105 23.27 9.16 0.54
CA LYS A 105 24.63 9.45 0.06
C LYS A 105 24.69 9.47 -1.46
N HIS A 106 24.01 8.55 -2.12
CA HIS A 106 24.02 8.43 -3.58
C HIS A 106 22.81 9.09 -4.27
N LYS A 107 21.98 9.85 -3.52
CA LYS A 107 20.80 10.58 -4.03
C LYS A 107 19.80 9.66 -4.76
N LEU A 108 19.65 8.42 -4.29
CA LEU A 108 18.73 7.45 -4.88
C LEU A 108 17.29 7.73 -4.41
N THR A 109 16.32 7.67 -5.30
CA THR A 109 14.91 7.96 -4.98
C THR A 109 13.99 6.76 -5.12
N THR A 110 14.50 5.64 -5.65
CA THR A 110 13.74 4.39 -5.86
C THR A 110 14.57 3.16 -5.47
N LEU A 111 13.92 2.02 -5.24
CA LEU A 111 14.60 0.72 -5.08
C LEU A 111 15.31 0.29 -6.37
N ALA A 112 14.77 0.67 -7.52
CA ALA A 112 15.38 0.39 -8.82
C ALA A 112 16.69 1.17 -8.99
N ASP A 113 16.77 2.44 -8.51
CA ASP A 113 18.03 3.19 -8.45
C ASP A 113 19.06 2.47 -7.57
N TYR A 114 18.64 1.96 -6.40
CA TYR A 114 19.53 1.21 -5.53
C TYR A 114 20.06 -0.06 -6.21
N ALA A 115 19.18 -0.86 -6.81
CA ALA A 115 19.57 -2.07 -7.51
C ALA A 115 20.51 -1.78 -8.70
N LYS A 116 20.26 -0.70 -9.47
CA LYS A 116 21.13 -0.25 -10.53
C LYS A 116 22.55 0.05 -10.02
N GLY A 117 22.65 0.82 -8.94
CA GLY A 117 23.95 1.20 -8.38
C GLY A 117 24.65 0.03 -7.69
N ARG A 118 23.91 -0.85 -6.96
CA ARG A 118 24.48 -2.00 -6.24
C ARG A 118 25.04 -3.08 -7.19
N PHE A 119 24.35 -3.33 -8.30
CA PHE A 119 24.65 -4.41 -9.22
C PHE A 119 25.24 -3.94 -10.55
N ASP A 120 25.43 -2.64 -10.74
CA ASP A 120 25.82 -2.03 -12.02
C ASP A 120 24.97 -2.59 -13.19
N SER A 121 23.64 -2.57 -13.02
CA SER A 121 22.72 -3.19 -13.97
C SER A 121 21.48 -2.34 -14.25
N LYS A 122 21.46 -1.71 -15.43
CA LYS A 122 20.25 -1.03 -15.93
C LYS A 122 19.09 -2.02 -16.15
N PHE A 123 19.39 -3.26 -16.57
CA PHE A 123 18.37 -4.26 -16.82
C PHE A 123 17.65 -4.70 -15.53
N LEU A 124 18.39 -4.94 -14.43
CA LEU A 124 17.77 -5.25 -13.15
C LEU A 124 16.92 -4.08 -12.62
N SER A 125 17.41 -2.85 -12.80
CA SER A 125 16.65 -1.63 -12.48
C SER A 125 15.34 -1.56 -13.27
N LEU A 126 15.39 -1.85 -14.58
CA LEU A 126 14.21 -1.89 -15.44
C LEU A 126 13.19 -2.94 -14.98
N LEU A 127 13.64 -4.16 -14.68
CA LEU A 127 12.78 -5.22 -14.18
C LEU A 127 12.06 -4.81 -12.88
N ILE A 128 12.81 -4.27 -11.91
CA ILE A 128 12.24 -3.79 -10.64
C ILE A 128 11.26 -2.65 -10.90
N ALA A 129 11.57 -1.72 -11.81
CA ALA A 129 10.68 -0.61 -12.13
C ALA A 129 9.39 -1.09 -12.81
N ILE A 130 9.47 -2.02 -13.75
CA ILE A 130 8.30 -2.61 -14.42
C ILE A 130 7.42 -3.33 -13.41
N VAL A 131 7.99 -4.22 -12.59
CA VAL A 131 7.24 -4.92 -11.53
C VAL A 131 6.59 -3.92 -10.58
N GLY A 132 7.35 -2.93 -10.11
CA GLY A 132 6.86 -1.91 -9.20
C GLY A 132 5.69 -1.09 -9.75
N VAL A 133 5.73 -0.70 -11.03
CA VAL A 133 4.63 0.05 -11.68
C VAL A 133 3.43 -0.86 -11.92
N LEU A 134 3.63 -2.05 -12.51
CA LEU A 134 2.53 -2.96 -12.85
C LEU A 134 1.76 -3.43 -11.62
N MET A 135 2.47 -3.79 -10.54
CA MET A 135 1.83 -4.25 -9.30
C MET A 135 1.11 -3.11 -8.54
N LEU A 136 1.50 -1.85 -8.76
CA LEU A 136 0.80 -0.70 -8.18
C LEU A 136 -0.53 -0.38 -8.87
N ILE A 137 -0.73 -0.72 -10.13
CA ILE A 137 -1.96 -0.40 -10.87
C ILE A 137 -3.21 -0.93 -10.16
N PRO A 138 -3.34 -2.23 -9.84
CA PRO A 138 -4.51 -2.73 -9.13
C PRO A 138 -4.64 -2.17 -7.70
N TYR A 139 -3.54 -1.81 -7.07
CA TYR A 139 -3.59 -1.23 -5.73
C TYR A 139 -4.05 0.23 -5.75
N ILE A 140 -3.65 1.01 -6.76
CA ILE A 140 -4.17 2.37 -6.98
C ILE A 140 -5.66 2.32 -7.32
N ASP A 141 -6.08 1.35 -8.14
CA ASP A 141 -7.49 1.15 -8.48
C ASP A 141 -8.33 0.84 -7.23
N LEU A 142 -7.85 -0.02 -6.34
CA LEU A 142 -8.53 -0.27 -5.06
C LEU A 142 -8.72 1.03 -4.23
N GLN A 143 -7.76 1.95 -4.27
CA GLN A 143 -7.92 3.25 -3.60
C GLN A 143 -8.96 4.14 -4.31
N LEU A 144 -8.97 4.16 -5.64
CA LEU A 144 -9.97 4.88 -6.41
C LEU A 144 -11.37 4.31 -6.14
N ALA A 145 -11.51 2.98 -6.12
CA ALA A 145 -12.75 2.30 -5.77
C ALA A 145 -13.22 2.69 -4.35
N GLY A 146 -12.31 2.81 -3.39
CA GLY A 146 -12.65 3.27 -2.03
C GLY A 146 -13.30 4.66 -2.00
N ILE A 147 -12.79 5.60 -2.80
CA ILE A 147 -13.41 6.93 -2.94
C ILE A 147 -14.76 6.82 -3.64
N GLN A 148 -14.82 6.06 -4.74
CA GLN A 148 -16.03 5.90 -5.55
C GLN A 148 -17.15 5.22 -4.77
N ASP A 149 -16.86 4.13 -4.07
CA ASP A 149 -17.85 3.39 -3.28
C ASP A 149 -18.43 4.27 -2.17
N THR A 150 -17.57 5.00 -1.48
CA THR A 150 -17.97 5.92 -0.41
C THR A 150 -18.90 7.03 -0.93
N LEU A 151 -18.53 7.68 -2.03
CA LEU A 151 -19.35 8.72 -2.66
C LEU A 151 -20.63 8.15 -3.28
N THR A 152 -20.59 6.92 -3.79
CA THR A 152 -21.75 6.25 -4.36
C THR A 152 -22.77 5.94 -3.27
N VAL A 153 -22.36 5.34 -2.17
CA VAL A 153 -23.26 5.01 -1.05
C VAL A 153 -23.83 6.28 -0.42
N ALA A 154 -23.02 7.31 -0.20
CA ALA A 154 -23.48 8.59 0.32
C ALA A 154 -24.45 9.29 -0.64
N GLY A 155 -24.20 9.23 -1.94
CA GLY A 155 -24.87 9.99 -2.99
C GLY A 155 -25.92 9.22 -3.78
N THR A 156 -26.27 7.97 -3.40
CA THR A 156 -27.28 7.19 -4.12
C THR A 156 -28.60 7.95 -4.27
N GLY A 157 -29.03 8.13 -5.51
CA GLY A 157 -30.23 8.93 -5.82
C GLY A 157 -29.98 10.44 -6.01
N TYR A 158 -28.79 10.95 -5.68
CA TYR A 158 -28.41 12.36 -5.83
C TYR A 158 -27.34 12.60 -6.90
N ILE A 159 -26.41 11.65 -7.11
CA ILE A 159 -25.30 11.78 -8.05
C ILE A 159 -25.21 10.57 -8.97
N ASN A 160 -24.94 10.83 -10.26
CA ASN A 160 -24.68 9.78 -11.25
C ASN A 160 -23.28 9.17 -11.01
N ILE A 161 -23.19 7.83 -11.03
CA ILE A 161 -21.94 7.08 -10.82
C ILE A 161 -20.82 7.51 -11.79
N LYS A 162 -21.14 7.84 -13.05
CA LYS A 162 -20.14 8.33 -14.03
C LYS A 162 -19.49 9.63 -13.58
N VAL A 163 -20.27 10.52 -12.96
CA VAL A 163 -19.78 11.79 -12.40
C VAL A 163 -18.87 11.52 -11.21
N VAL A 164 -19.23 10.58 -10.33
CA VAL A 164 -18.40 10.16 -9.19
C VAL A 164 -17.03 9.66 -9.67
N VAL A 165 -17.00 8.80 -10.69
CA VAL A 165 -15.76 8.26 -11.27
C VAL A 165 -14.85 9.37 -11.79
N ILE A 166 -15.40 10.32 -12.56
CA ILE A 166 -14.65 11.45 -13.12
C ILE A 166 -14.12 12.36 -12.02
N ILE A 167 -14.96 12.70 -11.04
CA ILE A 167 -14.58 13.56 -9.91
C ILE A 167 -13.45 12.88 -9.11
N SER A 168 -13.57 11.60 -8.79
CA SER A 168 -12.55 10.85 -8.03
C SER A 168 -11.21 10.85 -8.76
N PHE A 169 -11.21 10.58 -10.06
CA PHE A 169 -10.00 10.63 -10.88
C PHE A 169 -9.35 12.01 -10.87
N LEU A 170 -10.12 13.06 -11.19
CA LEU A 170 -9.61 14.43 -11.25
C LEU A 170 -9.11 14.92 -9.89
N LEU A 171 -9.85 14.61 -8.83
CA LEU A 171 -9.49 14.99 -7.47
C LEU A 171 -8.09 14.46 -7.09
N VAL A 172 -7.88 13.14 -7.25
CA VAL A 172 -6.61 12.50 -6.90
C VAL A 172 -5.49 12.97 -7.82
N ALA A 173 -5.72 12.99 -9.14
CA ALA A 173 -4.70 13.35 -10.11
C ALA A 173 -4.22 14.80 -9.97
N LEU A 174 -5.14 15.74 -9.85
CA LEU A 174 -4.82 17.17 -9.65
C LEU A 174 -4.17 17.39 -8.28
N TYR A 175 -4.74 16.82 -7.22
CA TYR A 175 -4.17 16.87 -5.89
C TYR A 175 -2.69 16.44 -5.91
N THR A 176 -2.40 15.27 -6.45
CA THR A 176 -1.06 14.68 -6.50
C THR A 176 -0.12 15.52 -7.37
N PHE A 177 -0.54 15.89 -8.58
CA PHE A 177 0.26 16.66 -9.52
C PHE A 177 0.75 17.99 -8.92
N PHE A 178 -0.12 18.70 -8.19
CA PHE A 178 0.21 20.00 -7.64
C PHE A 178 0.91 19.95 -6.29
N SER A 179 0.54 19.00 -5.41
CA SER A 179 1.06 18.94 -4.05
C SER A 179 2.35 18.15 -3.87
N GLY A 180 2.61 17.15 -4.74
CA GLY A 180 3.69 16.17 -4.52
C GLY A 180 3.55 15.48 -3.16
N ILE A 181 4.62 14.98 -2.59
CA ILE A 181 4.61 14.24 -1.31
C ILE A 181 4.25 15.12 -0.09
N LYS A 182 4.45 16.42 -0.17
CA LYS A 182 4.14 17.33 0.95
C LYS A 182 2.64 17.42 1.21
N GLY A 183 1.81 17.41 0.16
CA GLY A 183 0.36 17.35 0.32
C GLY A 183 -0.10 16.18 1.18
N PRO A 184 0.12 14.94 0.72
CA PRO A 184 -0.19 13.74 1.49
C PRO A 184 0.40 13.74 2.91
N ALA A 185 1.65 14.21 3.08
CA ALA A 185 2.31 14.22 4.37
C ALA A 185 1.60 15.10 5.42
N TYR A 186 1.15 16.29 5.03
CA TYR A 186 0.42 17.18 5.95
C TYR A 186 -1.04 16.78 6.12
N THR A 187 -1.69 16.30 5.06
CA THR A 187 -3.08 15.85 5.16
C THR A 187 -3.24 14.49 5.84
N ALA A 188 -2.17 13.67 5.89
CA ALA A 188 -2.14 12.43 6.69
C ALA A 188 -2.40 12.70 8.18
N VAL A 189 -1.93 13.84 8.71
CA VAL A 189 -2.20 14.23 10.11
C VAL A 189 -3.70 14.32 10.38
N ILE A 190 -4.42 15.03 9.51
CA ILE A 190 -5.89 15.20 9.65
C ILE A 190 -6.59 13.87 9.47
N LYS A 191 -6.21 13.12 8.43
CA LYS A 191 -6.77 11.78 8.16
C LYS A 191 -6.60 10.85 9.35
N ASP A 192 -5.39 10.77 9.93
CA ASP A 192 -5.12 9.85 11.03
C ASP A 192 -5.90 10.21 12.30
N ILE A 193 -6.04 11.51 12.61
CA ILE A 193 -6.90 11.95 13.70
C ILE A 193 -8.34 11.51 13.46
N LEU A 194 -8.87 11.73 12.25
CA LEU A 194 -10.23 11.31 11.90
C LEU A 194 -10.37 9.78 11.97
N VAL A 195 -9.40 9.03 11.48
CA VAL A 195 -9.41 7.57 11.55
C VAL A 195 -9.50 7.11 13.00
N TRP A 196 -8.61 7.59 13.89
CA TRP A 196 -8.64 7.18 15.28
C TRP A 196 -9.95 7.55 15.96
N VAL A 197 -10.43 8.78 15.82
CA VAL A 197 -11.66 9.24 16.46
C VAL A 197 -12.89 8.48 15.94
N ILE A 198 -13.04 8.39 14.62
CA ILE A 198 -14.21 7.78 14.02
C ILE A 198 -14.21 6.27 14.18
N MET A 199 -13.07 5.58 13.97
CA MET A 199 -13.03 4.12 14.12
C MET A 199 -13.26 3.69 15.58
N LEU A 200 -12.67 4.38 16.55
CA LEU A 200 -12.95 4.11 17.96
C LEU A 200 -14.42 4.35 18.29
N PHE A 201 -15.01 5.44 17.78
CA PHE A 201 -16.42 5.71 17.96
C PHE A 201 -17.30 4.59 17.37
N LEU A 202 -17.06 4.19 16.10
CA LEU A 202 -17.84 3.14 15.46
C LEU A 202 -17.73 1.80 16.19
N VAL A 203 -16.51 1.43 16.57
CA VAL A 203 -16.23 0.15 17.25
C VAL A 203 -16.89 0.09 18.61
N VAL A 204 -16.99 1.20 19.35
CA VAL A 204 -17.68 1.23 20.64
C VAL A 204 -19.18 1.28 20.46
N SER A 205 -19.70 2.12 19.57
CA SER A 205 -21.11 2.41 19.49
C SER A 205 -21.92 1.36 18.69
N ILE A 206 -21.36 0.74 17.65
CA ILE A 206 -22.07 -0.27 16.85
C ILE A 206 -22.51 -1.49 17.68
N PRO A 207 -21.61 -2.12 18.49
CA PRO A 207 -22.02 -3.20 19.38
C PRO A 207 -23.11 -2.79 20.39
N ILE A 208 -23.03 -1.56 20.91
CA ILE A 208 -24.05 -1.04 21.85
C ILE A 208 -25.39 -0.86 21.16
N ILE A 209 -25.41 -0.25 19.96
CA ILE A 209 -26.65 0.03 19.19
C ILE A 209 -27.36 -1.26 18.79
N HIS A 210 -26.64 -2.26 18.30
CA HIS A 210 -27.25 -3.45 17.71
C HIS A 210 -27.38 -4.64 18.68
N PHE A 211 -26.54 -4.71 19.70
CA PHE A 211 -26.46 -5.86 20.61
C PHE A 211 -26.54 -5.50 22.08
N GLY A 212 -26.61 -4.21 22.42
CA GLY A 212 -26.61 -3.71 23.81
C GLY A 212 -25.23 -3.65 24.46
N SER A 213 -24.30 -4.53 24.10
CA SER A 213 -22.91 -4.54 24.59
C SER A 213 -21.95 -5.27 23.65
N TRP A 214 -20.66 -5.09 23.88
CA TRP A 214 -19.61 -5.89 23.26
C TRP A 214 -19.70 -7.37 23.61
N GLY A 215 -19.98 -7.70 24.89
CA GLY A 215 -20.14 -9.06 25.34
C GLY A 215 -21.27 -9.78 24.59
N SER A 216 -22.43 -9.15 24.52
CA SER A 216 -23.58 -9.70 23.79
C SER A 216 -23.32 -9.92 22.29
N MET A 217 -22.54 -9.04 21.67
CA MET A 217 -22.11 -9.25 20.27
C MET A 217 -21.23 -10.49 20.15
N ILE A 218 -20.24 -10.65 21.02
CA ILE A 218 -19.34 -11.81 21.00
C ILE A 218 -20.10 -13.09 21.32
N ASP A 219 -20.97 -13.09 22.32
CA ASP A 219 -21.82 -14.23 22.67
C ASP A 219 -22.69 -14.68 21.49
N LYS A 220 -23.24 -13.68 20.75
CA LYS A 220 -24.02 -13.95 19.53
C LYS A 220 -23.16 -14.59 18.44
N ILE A 221 -21.92 -14.13 18.21
CA ILE A 221 -21.02 -14.75 17.25
C ILE A 221 -20.72 -16.20 17.66
N VAL A 222 -20.38 -16.42 18.93
CA VAL A 222 -20.05 -17.76 19.47
C VAL A 222 -21.23 -18.73 19.31
N THR A 223 -22.47 -18.23 19.48
CA THR A 223 -23.67 -19.07 19.42
C THR A 223 -24.15 -19.31 17.99
N ASP A 224 -24.25 -18.23 17.21
CA ASP A 224 -24.93 -18.25 15.91
C ASP A 224 -23.98 -18.49 14.72
N SER A 225 -22.69 -18.16 14.86
CA SER A 225 -21.71 -18.19 13.76
C SER A 225 -20.28 -18.46 14.24
N PRO A 226 -20.04 -19.56 14.99
CA PRO A 226 -18.74 -19.86 15.59
C PRO A 226 -17.61 -20.06 14.53
N GLU A 227 -17.98 -20.38 13.30
CA GLU A 227 -17.06 -20.50 12.17
C GLU A 227 -16.34 -19.18 11.85
N LEU A 228 -16.92 -18.01 12.15
CA LEU A 228 -16.26 -16.72 11.98
C LEU A 228 -15.05 -16.55 12.90
N LEU A 229 -15.02 -17.24 14.05
CA LEU A 229 -13.95 -17.16 15.03
C LEU A 229 -12.84 -18.18 14.79
N THR A 230 -12.99 -19.05 13.82
CA THR A 230 -12.02 -20.12 13.53
C THR A 230 -11.34 -19.92 12.18
N ILE A 231 -10.06 -20.32 12.11
CA ILE A 231 -9.34 -20.42 10.84
C ILE A 231 -9.33 -21.91 10.45
N PRO A 232 -9.80 -22.27 9.25
CA PRO A 232 -9.78 -23.63 8.78
C PRO A 232 -8.37 -24.23 8.83
N THR A 233 -8.22 -25.46 9.30
CA THR A 233 -6.90 -26.11 9.36
C THR A 233 -6.33 -26.41 7.98
N THR A 234 -7.20 -26.60 7.00
CA THR A 234 -6.86 -26.92 5.59
C THR A 234 -7.74 -26.15 4.63
N GLY A 235 -7.47 -26.23 3.34
CA GLY A 235 -8.24 -25.55 2.30
C GLY A 235 -7.56 -24.30 1.75
N PRO A 236 -8.18 -23.61 0.79
CA PRO A 236 -7.56 -22.49 0.08
C PRO A 236 -7.15 -21.29 0.95
N LYS A 237 -7.85 -21.07 2.08
CA LYS A 237 -7.56 -20.03 3.07
C LYS A 237 -7.44 -20.60 4.48
N GLY A 238 -6.81 -21.77 4.61
CA GLY A 238 -6.53 -22.38 5.91
C GLY A 238 -5.29 -21.81 6.60
N ILE A 239 -4.89 -22.45 7.71
CA ILE A 239 -3.72 -22.05 8.51
C ILE A 239 -2.44 -21.88 7.66
N PRO A 240 -2.09 -22.79 6.71
CA PRO A 240 -0.90 -22.62 5.89
C PRO A 240 -0.95 -21.35 5.02
N TRP A 241 -2.12 -21.01 4.47
CA TRP A 241 -2.32 -19.77 3.74
C TRP A 241 -2.13 -18.56 4.66
N PHE A 242 -2.74 -18.58 5.85
CA PHE A 242 -2.65 -17.50 6.84
C PHE A 242 -1.19 -17.18 7.19
N LEU A 243 -0.39 -18.20 7.51
CA LEU A 243 1.01 -18.04 7.89
C LEU A 243 1.86 -17.53 6.71
N THR A 244 1.69 -18.13 5.54
CA THR A 244 2.48 -17.77 4.35
C THR A 244 2.08 -16.43 3.77
N ALA A 245 0.79 -16.07 3.79
CA ALA A 245 0.31 -14.75 3.40
C ALA A 245 0.82 -13.66 4.37
N SER A 246 0.82 -13.93 5.68
CA SER A 246 1.39 -13.02 6.68
C SER A 246 2.87 -12.78 6.45
N LEU A 247 3.66 -13.84 6.22
CA LEU A 247 5.10 -13.72 5.98
C LEU A 247 5.38 -12.94 4.69
N VAL A 248 4.77 -13.35 3.59
CA VAL A 248 4.97 -12.73 2.27
C VAL A 248 4.56 -11.25 2.28
N SER A 249 3.38 -10.94 2.82
CA SER A 249 2.90 -9.55 2.91
C SER A 249 3.80 -8.70 3.80
N GLY A 250 4.32 -9.27 4.89
CA GLY A 250 5.26 -8.58 5.77
C GLY A 250 6.59 -8.26 5.09
N LEU A 251 7.15 -9.18 4.34
CA LEU A 251 8.39 -8.94 3.58
C LEU A 251 8.17 -8.00 2.39
N ALA A 252 6.98 -8.01 1.79
CA ALA A 252 6.64 -7.15 0.66
C ALA A 252 6.38 -5.69 1.05
N LEU A 253 5.98 -5.38 2.31
CA LEU A 253 5.44 -4.07 2.69
C LEU A 253 6.34 -2.90 2.27
N PHE A 254 7.63 -2.96 2.52
CA PHE A 254 8.58 -1.92 2.14
C PHE A 254 9.29 -2.18 0.80
N MET A 255 8.79 -3.11 -0.01
CA MET A 255 9.19 -3.26 -1.40
C MET A 255 8.30 -2.42 -2.33
N TRP A 256 7.14 -1.99 -1.88
CA TRP A 256 6.28 -1.08 -2.61
C TRP A 256 6.92 0.29 -2.80
N ALA A 257 6.86 0.83 -4.01
CA ALA A 257 7.48 2.12 -4.34
C ALA A 257 6.96 3.29 -3.49
N HIS A 258 5.67 3.30 -3.17
CA HIS A 258 5.05 4.32 -2.32
C HIS A 258 5.54 4.25 -0.87
N ALA A 259 5.64 3.05 -0.29
CA ALA A 259 6.15 2.86 1.07
C ALA A 259 7.61 3.34 1.17
N VAL A 260 8.45 2.99 0.19
CA VAL A 260 9.85 3.46 0.10
C VAL A 260 9.91 4.98 -0.09
N THR A 261 9.01 5.55 -0.88
CA THR A 261 8.89 7.01 -1.03
C THR A 261 8.66 7.66 0.34
N GLY A 262 7.74 7.14 1.16
CA GLY A 262 7.51 7.58 2.53
C GLY A 262 8.75 7.45 3.41
N VAL A 263 9.42 6.30 3.38
CA VAL A 263 10.67 6.05 4.13
C VAL A 263 11.76 7.04 3.75
N PHE A 264 11.94 7.35 2.47
CA PHE A 264 12.99 8.24 2.00
C PHE A 264 12.76 9.70 2.33
N THR A 265 11.59 10.10 2.80
CA THR A 265 11.34 11.46 3.33
C THR A 265 12.05 11.73 4.66
N ALA A 266 12.45 10.69 5.40
CA ALA A 266 13.06 10.79 6.72
C ALA A 266 14.34 11.65 6.70
N LYS A 267 14.55 12.45 7.75
CA LYS A 267 15.75 13.30 7.88
C LYS A 267 17.04 12.53 8.22
N ASN A 268 16.90 11.38 8.90
CA ASN A 268 18.02 10.50 9.26
C ASN A 268 17.55 9.06 9.51
N ALA A 269 18.50 8.13 9.62
CA ALA A 269 18.25 6.71 9.84
C ALA A 269 17.57 6.41 11.18
N ASP A 270 17.82 7.21 12.24
CA ASP A 270 17.22 6.98 13.55
C ASP A 270 15.72 7.25 13.56
N VAL A 271 15.24 8.13 12.67
CA VAL A 271 13.80 8.33 12.44
C VAL A 271 13.17 7.01 12.03
N LEU A 272 13.81 6.22 11.17
CA LEU A 272 13.29 4.94 10.70
C LEU A 272 13.29 3.87 11.78
N ARG A 273 14.36 3.80 12.62
CA ARG A 273 14.39 2.89 13.77
C ARG A 273 13.26 3.18 14.74
N LYS A 274 13.05 4.47 15.10
CA LYS A 274 11.95 4.90 15.96
C LYS A 274 10.60 4.55 15.35
N ASN A 275 10.44 4.78 14.04
CA ASN A 275 9.20 4.46 13.34
C ASN A 275 8.90 2.95 13.36
N ALA A 276 9.90 2.09 13.14
CA ALA A 276 9.70 0.63 13.21
C ALA A 276 9.17 0.16 14.59
N ILE A 277 9.50 0.90 15.68
CA ILE A 277 9.00 0.62 17.03
C ILE A 277 7.57 1.14 17.22
N TYR A 278 7.22 2.32 16.65
CA TYR A 278 5.92 2.96 16.88
C TYR A 278 4.85 2.58 15.86
N LEU A 279 5.21 2.13 14.66
CA LEU A 279 4.24 1.72 13.63
C LEU A 279 3.32 0.57 14.05
N PRO A 280 3.73 -0.41 14.90
CA PRO A 280 2.80 -1.42 15.41
C PRO A 280 1.55 -0.88 16.11
N PHE A 281 1.55 0.35 16.63
CA PHE A 281 0.33 0.97 17.19
C PHE A 281 -0.81 1.11 16.15
N TYR A 282 -0.48 1.19 14.85
CA TYR A 282 -1.49 1.19 13.80
C TYR A 282 -2.30 -0.11 13.76
N ASN A 283 -1.77 -1.23 14.27
CA ASN A 283 -2.48 -2.51 14.32
C ASN A 283 -3.73 -2.48 15.19
N ILE A 284 -3.81 -1.57 16.16
CA ILE A 284 -5.01 -1.41 16.99
C ILE A 284 -6.23 -1.16 16.10
N VAL A 285 -6.14 -0.22 15.14
CA VAL A 285 -7.25 0.06 14.23
C VAL A 285 -7.52 -1.11 13.30
N LEU A 286 -6.51 -1.84 12.84
CA LEU A 286 -6.71 -3.03 12.00
C LEU A 286 -7.53 -4.09 12.74
N ILE A 287 -7.22 -4.34 14.02
CA ILE A 287 -8.00 -5.26 14.86
C ILE A 287 -9.46 -4.78 14.97
N LEU A 288 -9.66 -3.49 15.27
CA LEU A 288 -10.98 -2.90 15.45
C LEU A 288 -11.84 -3.01 14.18
N VAL A 289 -11.23 -2.81 13.01
CA VAL A 289 -11.90 -2.92 11.70
C VAL A 289 -12.36 -4.35 11.41
N VAL A 290 -11.60 -5.37 11.82
CA VAL A 290 -12.03 -6.77 11.69
C VAL A 290 -13.30 -7.04 12.52
N PHE A 291 -13.39 -6.50 13.73
CA PHE A 291 -14.60 -6.62 14.55
C PHE A 291 -15.80 -5.89 13.95
N LEU A 292 -15.60 -4.76 13.25
CA LEU A 292 -16.67 -4.13 12.47
C LEU A 292 -17.16 -5.03 11.34
N GLY A 293 -16.29 -5.84 10.75
CA GLY A 293 -16.67 -6.86 9.77
C GLY A 293 -17.56 -7.95 10.36
N PHE A 294 -17.25 -8.42 11.55
CA PHE A 294 -18.12 -9.37 12.28
C PHE A 294 -19.46 -8.73 12.65
N ALA A 295 -19.46 -7.49 13.13
CA ALA A 295 -20.72 -6.78 13.40
C ALA A 295 -21.56 -6.62 12.12
N ALA A 296 -20.92 -6.31 10.98
CA ALA A 296 -21.61 -6.21 9.70
C ALA A 296 -22.27 -7.53 9.29
N TYR A 297 -21.58 -8.66 9.48
CA TYR A 297 -22.13 -9.99 9.20
C TYR A 297 -23.41 -10.28 10.00
N LEU A 298 -23.42 -9.90 11.28
CA LEU A 298 -24.58 -10.13 12.15
C LEU A 298 -25.75 -9.16 11.92
N VAL A 299 -25.48 -7.96 11.39
CA VAL A 299 -26.47 -6.86 11.26
C VAL A 299 -27.06 -6.79 9.86
N LEU A 300 -26.26 -7.02 8.83
CA LEU A 300 -26.71 -6.86 7.44
C LEU A 300 -27.50 -8.11 6.97
N PRO A 301 -28.46 -7.95 6.04
CA PRO A 301 -29.19 -9.07 5.47
C PRO A 301 -28.27 -10.09 4.79
N GLU A 302 -28.68 -11.37 4.80
CA GLU A 302 -28.03 -12.41 4.03
C GLU A 302 -27.92 -12.03 2.54
N GLY A 303 -26.80 -12.38 1.91
CA GLY A 303 -26.52 -12.03 0.51
C GLY A 303 -26.08 -10.58 0.28
N SER A 304 -25.85 -9.80 1.35
CA SER A 304 -25.25 -8.47 1.23
C SER A 304 -23.86 -8.56 0.60
N ASP A 305 -23.56 -7.62 -0.32
CA ASP A 305 -22.23 -7.58 -0.97
C ASP A 305 -21.13 -7.23 0.05
N PRO A 306 -20.15 -8.12 0.28
CA PRO A 306 -19.04 -7.88 1.21
C PRO A 306 -18.27 -6.59 0.94
N ARG A 307 -18.19 -6.16 -0.32
CA ARG A 307 -17.50 -4.93 -0.73
C ARG A 307 -18.03 -3.70 0.01
N PHE A 308 -19.33 -3.66 0.25
CA PHE A 308 -20.01 -2.53 0.89
C PHE A 308 -20.30 -2.76 2.37
N ALA A 309 -19.79 -3.84 2.98
CA ALA A 309 -20.15 -4.24 4.34
C ALA A 309 -20.00 -3.10 5.37
N LEU A 310 -18.84 -2.42 5.41
CA LEU A 310 -18.61 -1.30 6.35
C LEU A 310 -19.51 -0.10 6.03
N LEU A 311 -19.64 0.25 4.75
CA LEU A 311 -20.44 1.41 4.34
C LEU A 311 -21.92 1.20 4.65
N ASN A 312 -22.45 0.00 4.37
CA ASN A 312 -23.83 -0.36 4.67
C ASN A 312 -24.08 -0.47 6.18
N LEU A 313 -23.13 -1.02 6.94
CA LEU A 313 -23.21 -1.05 8.41
C LEU A 313 -23.34 0.35 8.98
N ILE A 314 -22.51 1.29 8.52
CA ILE A 314 -22.58 2.71 8.91
C ILE A 314 -23.95 3.30 8.51
N GLN A 315 -24.45 2.97 7.32
CA GLN A 315 -25.69 3.50 6.80
C GLN A 315 -26.91 3.08 7.62
N VAL A 316 -26.95 1.82 8.07
CA VAL A 316 -28.07 1.31 8.88
C VAL A 316 -27.98 1.70 10.36
N SER A 317 -26.78 2.07 10.83
CA SER A 317 -26.54 2.36 12.26
C SER A 317 -26.72 3.84 12.61
N TYR A 318 -26.55 4.77 11.66
CA TYR A 318 -26.44 6.20 11.98
C TYR A 318 -27.21 7.11 11.04
N GLY A 319 -27.48 8.33 11.50
CA GLY A 319 -27.99 9.43 10.69
C GLY A 319 -26.89 10.13 9.87
N GLY A 320 -27.31 11.03 8.98
CA GLY A 320 -26.46 11.64 7.95
C GLY A 320 -25.20 12.34 8.45
N VAL A 321 -25.19 12.91 9.65
CA VAL A 321 -23.99 13.57 10.19
C VAL A 321 -22.89 12.57 10.48
N VAL A 322 -23.17 11.49 11.21
CA VAL A 322 -22.20 10.46 11.54
C VAL A 322 -21.78 9.69 10.28
N GLN A 323 -22.74 9.39 9.40
CA GLN A 323 -22.42 8.81 8.08
C GLN A 323 -21.42 9.67 7.33
N GLY A 324 -21.64 10.99 7.24
CA GLY A 324 -20.77 11.92 6.53
C GLY A 324 -19.36 11.99 7.12
N LEU A 325 -19.22 11.98 8.44
CA LEU A 325 -17.92 11.93 9.13
C LEU A 325 -17.20 10.61 8.85
N ALA A 326 -17.89 9.49 8.94
CA ALA A 326 -17.31 8.16 8.69
C ALA A 326 -16.92 7.99 7.21
N TYR A 327 -17.79 8.37 6.30
CA TYR A 327 -17.50 8.31 4.86
C TYR A 327 -16.37 9.25 4.45
N SER A 328 -16.27 10.46 5.00
CA SER A 328 -15.13 11.34 4.75
C SER A 328 -13.81 10.73 5.23
N THR A 329 -13.83 10.03 6.36
CA THR A 329 -12.66 9.33 6.91
C THR A 329 -12.20 8.22 5.96
N ILE A 330 -13.11 7.38 5.45
CA ILE A 330 -12.81 6.30 4.51
C ILE A 330 -12.33 6.87 3.16
N ALA A 331 -12.98 7.92 2.65
CA ALA A 331 -12.58 8.57 1.42
C ALA A 331 -11.17 9.18 1.50
N LEU A 332 -10.82 9.84 2.62
CA LEU A 332 -9.48 10.37 2.86
C LEU A 332 -8.44 9.26 3.06
N ALA A 333 -8.82 8.17 3.73
CA ALA A 333 -7.99 6.98 3.86
C ALA A 333 -7.72 6.28 2.52
N SER A 334 -8.52 6.54 1.51
CA SER A 334 -8.31 6.09 0.14
C SER A 334 -7.50 7.10 -0.69
N LEU A 335 -7.84 8.39 -0.62
CA LEU A 335 -7.26 9.46 -1.43
C LEU A 335 -5.77 9.68 -1.14
N ILE A 336 -5.40 9.74 0.14
CA ILE A 336 -4.02 10.08 0.54
C ILE A 336 -3.03 8.99 0.12
N PRO A 337 -3.25 7.69 0.44
CA PRO A 337 -2.39 6.62 -0.07
C PRO A 337 -2.38 6.53 -1.60
N CYS A 338 -3.53 6.72 -2.27
CA CYS A 338 -3.59 6.75 -3.73
C CYS A 338 -2.61 7.77 -4.32
N SER A 339 -2.55 8.96 -3.73
CA SER A 339 -1.60 10.01 -4.13
C SER A 339 -0.15 9.56 -3.95
N ILE A 340 0.20 8.95 -2.80
CA ILE A 340 1.57 8.47 -2.54
C ILE A 340 1.95 7.34 -3.50
N MET A 341 1.02 6.42 -3.77
CA MET A 341 1.20 5.33 -4.74
C MET A 341 1.46 5.86 -6.14
N ALA A 342 0.68 6.86 -6.58
CA ALA A 342 0.86 7.50 -7.87
C ALA A 342 2.22 8.24 -7.97
N ILE A 343 2.68 8.88 -6.89
CA ILE A 343 4.02 9.49 -6.81
C ILE A 343 5.09 8.42 -6.97
N GLY A 344 4.99 7.31 -6.24
CA GLY A 344 5.95 6.21 -6.28
C GLY A 344 6.07 5.58 -7.68
N ALA A 345 4.93 5.27 -8.32
CA ALA A 345 4.88 4.71 -9.68
C ALA A 345 5.44 5.71 -10.71
N SER A 346 5.06 6.98 -10.61
CA SER A 346 5.56 8.04 -11.50
C SER A 346 7.07 8.24 -11.38
N ASN A 347 7.61 8.15 -10.16
CA ASN A 347 9.03 8.25 -9.88
C ASN A 347 9.82 7.06 -10.48
N LEU A 348 9.32 5.84 -10.30
CA LEU A 348 9.89 4.65 -10.96
C LEU A 348 9.92 4.80 -12.47
N PHE A 349 8.80 5.19 -13.09
CA PHE A 349 8.75 5.38 -14.53
C PHE A 349 9.74 6.44 -15.00
N ALA A 350 9.72 7.63 -14.40
CA ALA A 350 10.51 8.76 -14.86
C ALA A 350 12.03 8.51 -14.70
N ASN A 351 12.47 7.97 -13.57
CA ASN A 351 13.89 7.75 -13.32
C ASN A 351 14.43 6.48 -13.98
N ASN A 352 13.70 5.36 -13.89
CA ASN A 352 14.25 4.05 -14.20
C ASN A 352 13.81 3.51 -15.56
N ILE A 353 12.78 4.12 -16.19
CA ILE A 353 12.36 3.80 -17.55
C ILE A 353 12.69 4.98 -18.47
N TYR A 354 12.11 6.17 -18.23
CA TYR A 354 12.25 7.27 -19.16
C TYR A 354 13.69 7.79 -19.24
N ARG A 355 14.30 8.18 -18.10
CA ARG A 355 15.66 8.70 -18.06
C ARG A 355 16.70 7.66 -18.48
N ASP A 356 16.56 6.41 -18.05
CA ASP A 356 17.61 5.41 -18.27
C ASP A 356 17.59 4.80 -19.68
N PHE A 357 16.41 4.76 -20.36
CA PHE A 357 16.24 4.07 -21.64
C PHE A 357 15.68 4.93 -22.77
N ILE A 358 14.87 5.97 -22.47
CA ILE A 358 14.24 6.79 -23.53
C ILE A 358 15.05 8.05 -23.77
N ASN A 359 15.40 8.80 -22.73
CA ASN A 359 16.19 10.05 -22.87
C ASN A 359 17.21 10.20 -21.73
N PRO A 360 18.40 9.62 -21.86
CA PRO A 360 19.46 9.70 -20.85
C PRO A 360 19.94 11.12 -20.56
N ASN A 361 19.80 12.03 -21.51
CA ASN A 361 20.27 13.42 -21.41
C ASN A 361 19.14 14.39 -21.06
N VAL A 362 18.04 13.91 -20.48
CA VAL A 362 16.89 14.75 -20.10
C VAL A 362 17.31 15.78 -19.04
N LYS A 363 16.95 17.05 -19.27
CA LYS A 363 17.18 18.12 -18.30
C LYS A 363 16.39 17.86 -17.01
N PRO A 364 16.94 18.20 -15.81
CA PRO A 364 16.29 17.95 -14.52
C PRO A 364 14.87 18.53 -14.42
N GLU A 365 14.64 19.73 -14.95
CA GLU A 365 13.35 20.40 -14.93
C GLU A 365 12.31 19.62 -15.78
N LYS A 366 12.74 19.13 -16.97
CA LYS A 366 11.88 18.33 -17.85
C LYS A 366 11.58 16.98 -17.22
N LEU A 367 12.57 16.32 -16.58
CA LEU A 367 12.35 15.07 -15.85
C LEU A 367 11.33 15.26 -14.73
N THR A 368 11.44 16.34 -13.96
CA THR A 368 10.48 16.67 -12.90
C THR A 368 9.07 16.86 -13.45
N MET A 369 8.92 17.55 -14.58
CA MET A 369 7.62 17.72 -15.23
C MET A 369 7.06 16.39 -15.71
N ILE A 370 7.89 15.53 -16.34
CA ILE A 370 7.47 14.19 -16.76
C ILE A 370 7.02 13.36 -15.56
N THR A 371 7.81 13.35 -14.47
CA THR A 371 7.43 12.64 -13.24
C THR A 371 6.05 13.07 -12.74
N ARG A 372 5.80 14.37 -12.71
CA ARG A 372 4.51 14.93 -12.28
C ARG A 372 3.37 14.57 -13.24
N SER A 373 3.60 14.66 -14.55
CA SER A 373 2.58 14.36 -15.56
C SER A 373 2.23 12.87 -15.62
N MET A 374 3.18 12.00 -15.27
CA MET A 374 2.92 10.55 -15.20
C MET A 374 1.87 10.16 -14.16
N VAL A 375 1.58 11.02 -13.19
CA VAL A 375 0.49 10.81 -12.23
C VAL A 375 -0.85 10.61 -12.97
N PHE A 376 -1.15 11.43 -13.98
CA PHE A 376 -2.39 11.29 -14.76
C PHE A 376 -2.43 9.97 -15.53
N VAL A 377 -1.29 9.55 -16.06
CA VAL A 377 -1.18 8.28 -16.80
C VAL A 377 -1.39 7.09 -15.88
N VAL A 378 -0.69 7.08 -14.72
CA VAL A 378 -0.75 5.98 -13.77
C VAL A 378 -2.16 5.84 -13.16
N ILE A 379 -2.77 6.95 -12.74
CA ILE A 379 -4.14 6.92 -12.18
C ILE A 379 -5.15 6.60 -13.28
N GLY A 380 -4.95 7.09 -14.51
CA GLY A 380 -5.78 6.75 -15.66
C GLY A 380 -5.72 5.27 -16.01
N LEU A 381 -4.52 4.66 -16.00
CA LEU A 381 -4.36 3.22 -16.22
C LEU A 381 -5.03 2.40 -15.10
N ALA A 382 -4.93 2.84 -13.84
CA ALA A 382 -5.62 2.20 -12.73
C ALA A 382 -7.14 2.28 -12.88
N LEU A 383 -7.68 3.43 -13.28
CA LEU A 383 -9.10 3.59 -13.57
C LEU A 383 -9.58 2.66 -14.69
N ILE A 384 -8.84 2.59 -15.81
CA ILE A 384 -9.15 1.68 -16.92
C ILE A 384 -9.11 0.22 -16.43
N PHE A 385 -8.11 -0.12 -15.61
CA PHE A 385 -7.98 -1.45 -15.03
C PHE A 385 -9.20 -1.83 -14.19
N GLY A 386 -9.67 -0.96 -13.29
CA GLY A 386 -10.87 -1.19 -12.49
C GLY A 386 -12.16 -1.32 -13.31
N MET A 387 -12.25 -0.58 -14.42
CA MET A 387 -13.38 -0.73 -15.36
C MET A 387 -13.38 -2.07 -16.08
N LEU A 388 -12.21 -2.66 -16.33
CA LEU A 388 -12.07 -3.96 -16.98
C LEU A 388 -12.24 -5.13 -15.98
N PHE A 389 -11.87 -4.95 -14.72
CA PHE A 389 -11.83 -6.00 -13.69
C PHE A 389 -12.55 -5.60 -12.39
N PRO A 390 -13.83 -5.18 -12.42
CA PRO A 390 -14.50 -4.53 -11.30
C PRO A 390 -14.69 -5.42 -10.07
N THR A 391 -14.65 -6.73 -10.20
CA THR A 391 -14.92 -7.70 -9.12
C THR A 391 -13.65 -8.31 -8.51
N ALA A 392 -12.48 -8.03 -9.08
CA ALA A 392 -11.24 -8.72 -8.73
C ALA A 392 -10.29 -7.89 -7.83
N LEU A 393 -10.72 -6.73 -7.32
CA LEU A 393 -9.85 -5.73 -6.70
C LEU A 393 -8.96 -6.27 -5.57
N VAL A 394 -9.53 -6.98 -4.59
CA VAL A 394 -8.77 -7.50 -3.44
C VAL A 394 -7.84 -8.65 -3.86
N SER A 395 -8.31 -9.57 -4.71
CA SER A 395 -7.49 -10.69 -5.18
C SER A 395 -6.31 -10.23 -6.04
N LEU A 396 -6.53 -9.22 -6.88
CA LEU A 396 -5.47 -8.66 -7.71
C LEU A 396 -4.46 -7.83 -6.90
N GLN A 397 -4.92 -7.15 -5.83
CA GLN A 397 -4.00 -6.50 -4.91
C GLN A 397 -3.13 -7.53 -4.17
N LEU A 398 -3.68 -8.67 -3.75
CA LEU A 398 -2.90 -9.77 -3.17
C LEU A 398 -1.90 -10.36 -4.19
N LEU A 399 -2.29 -10.52 -5.45
CA LEU A 399 -1.35 -10.89 -6.50
C LEU A 399 -0.23 -9.84 -6.64
N GLY A 400 -0.55 -8.56 -6.51
CA GLY A 400 0.42 -7.47 -6.44
C GLY A 400 1.44 -7.66 -5.31
N VAL A 401 0.99 -8.05 -4.11
CA VAL A 401 1.87 -8.38 -2.98
C VAL A 401 2.81 -9.54 -3.34
N SER A 402 2.28 -10.58 -4.00
CA SER A 402 3.05 -11.75 -4.43
C SER A 402 4.14 -11.41 -5.47
N GLY A 403 3.87 -10.43 -6.33
CA GLY A 403 4.88 -9.89 -7.26
C GLY A 403 5.91 -9.01 -6.56
N MET A 404 5.47 -8.12 -5.66
CA MET A 404 6.37 -7.19 -4.96
C MET A 404 7.35 -7.89 -4.02
N VAL A 405 6.97 -8.97 -3.36
CA VAL A 405 7.90 -9.72 -2.50
C VAL A 405 9.10 -10.27 -3.27
N GLN A 406 8.96 -10.50 -4.58
CA GLN A 406 10.07 -11.01 -5.40
C GLN A 406 11.25 -10.02 -5.50
N ILE A 407 11.01 -8.73 -5.21
CA ILE A 407 12.06 -7.71 -5.14
C ILE A 407 12.88 -7.82 -3.84
N PHE A 408 12.31 -8.41 -2.79
CA PHE A 408 12.94 -8.47 -1.45
C PHE A 408 14.36 -9.06 -1.45
N PRO A 409 14.64 -10.22 -2.08
CA PRO A 409 16.01 -10.76 -2.11
C PRO A 409 17.00 -9.85 -2.85
N ALA A 410 16.56 -9.18 -3.91
CA ALA A 410 17.41 -8.26 -4.66
C ALA A 410 17.83 -7.03 -3.83
N ILE A 411 16.95 -6.53 -2.97
CA ILE A 411 17.20 -5.34 -2.16
C ILE A 411 17.81 -5.71 -0.80
N VAL A 412 17.11 -6.54 -0.03
CA VAL A 412 17.47 -6.75 1.37
C VAL A 412 18.70 -7.63 1.52
N PHE A 413 18.78 -8.75 0.78
CA PHE A 413 19.96 -9.61 0.88
C PHE A 413 21.21 -8.88 0.39
N SER A 414 21.11 -8.06 -0.66
CA SER A 414 22.24 -7.32 -1.20
C SER A 414 22.82 -6.25 -0.27
N LEU A 415 22.06 -5.81 0.74
CA LEU A 415 22.57 -4.93 1.80
C LEU A 415 23.52 -5.64 2.76
N PHE A 416 23.41 -6.97 2.90
CA PHE A 416 24.15 -7.77 3.87
C PHE A 416 25.02 -8.84 3.22
N TRP A 417 24.78 -9.21 1.97
CA TRP A 417 25.51 -10.24 1.25
C TRP A 417 26.42 -9.62 0.18
N ARG A 418 27.70 -9.39 0.54
CA ARG A 418 28.71 -8.74 -0.35
C ARG A 418 28.81 -9.43 -1.71
N ASN A 419 28.86 -10.76 -1.73
CA ASN A 419 29.11 -11.57 -2.92
C ASN A 419 27.81 -11.92 -3.71
N GLN A 420 26.70 -11.27 -3.44
CA GLN A 420 25.48 -11.44 -4.24
C GLN A 420 25.73 -10.88 -5.64
N THR A 421 25.52 -11.72 -6.65
CA THR A 421 25.81 -11.40 -8.06
C THR A 421 24.58 -10.88 -8.79
N ARG A 422 24.81 -10.07 -9.80
CA ARG A 422 23.79 -9.49 -10.66
C ARG A 422 22.99 -10.58 -11.38
N GLU A 423 23.69 -11.53 -11.99
CA GLU A 423 23.12 -12.59 -12.81
C GLU A 423 22.19 -13.50 -12.01
N ALA A 424 22.66 -13.98 -10.85
CA ALA A 424 21.83 -14.81 -9.97
C ALA A 424 20.60 -14.05 -9.43
N THR A 425 20.75 -12.75 -9.14
CA THR A 425 19.66 -11.90 -8.69
C THR A 425 18.59 -11.72 -9.77
N ILE A 426 18.98 -11.49 -11.02
CA ILE A 426 18.07 -11.37 -12.15
C ILE A 426 17.32 -12.68 -12.38
N ILE A 427 18.06 -13.81 -12.42
CA ILE A 427 17.44 -15.13 -12.64
C ILE A 427 16.49 -15.45 -11.48
N GLY A 428 16.90 -15.24 -10.24
CA GLY A 428 16.05 -15.45 -9.07
C GLY A 428 14.74 -14.65 -9.15
N LEU A 429 14.81 -13.36 -9.47
CA LEU A 429 13.65 -12.50 -9.65
C LEU A 429 12.71 -13.01 -10.73
N LEU A 430 13.23 -13.40 -11.90
CA LEU A 430 12.42 -13.90 -13.03
C LEU A 430 11.80 -15.26 -12.70
N VAL A 431 12.55 -16.17 -12.07
CA VAL A 431 12.03 -17.47 -11.62
C VAL A 431 10.91 -17.28 -10.60
N GLY A 432 11.13 -16.40 -9.61
CA GLY A 432 10.13 -16.10 -8.59
C GLY A 432 8.83 -15.54 -9.17
N LEU A 433 8.92 -14.57 -10.09
CA LEU A 433 7.76 -14.04 -10.80
C LEU A 433 7.06 -15.10 -11.65
N GLY A 434 7.83 -15.92 -12.39
CA GLY A 434 7.29 -16.99 -13.22
C GLY A 434 6.54 -18.04 -12.40
N VAL A 435 7.12 -18.49 -11.28
CA VAL A 435 6.46 -19.44 -10.37
C VAL A 435 5.21 -18.84 -9.73
N THR A 436 5.29 -17.59 -9.25
CA THR A 436 4.11 -16.88 -8.71
C THR A 436 2.96 -16.87 -9.72
N PHE A 437 3.25 -16.45 -10.95
CA PHE A 437 2.24 -16.36 -12.00
C PHE A 437 1.68 -17.76 -12.38
N ALA A 438 2.53 -18.78 -12.49
CA ALA A 438 2.11 -20.13 -12.81
C ALA A 438 1.20 -20.72 -11.72
N VAL A 439 1.54 -20.56 -10.43
CA VAL A 439 0.72 -21.01 -9.31
C VAL A 439 -0.62 -20.26 -9.27
N TYR A 440 -0.60 -18.95 -9.44
CA TYR A 440 -1.82 -18.14 -9.49
C TYR A 440 -2.74 -18.55 -10.65
N SER A 441 -2.20 -18.68 -11.87
CA SER A 441 -2.98 -19.00 -13.07
C SER A 441 -3.56 -20.41 -13.07
N THR A 442 -2.87 -21.37 -12.44
CA THR A 442 -3.35 -22.75 -12.32
C THR A 442 -4.26 -22.98 -11.13
N GLY A 443 -4.31 -22.03 -10.17
CA GLY A 443 -5.03 -22.20 -8.91
C GLY A 443 -4.47 -23.31 -7.99
N LYS A 444 -3.34 -23.94 -8.35
CA LYS A 444 -2.73 -25.05 -7.59
C LYS A 444 -1.86 -24.51 -6.45
N THR A 445 -2.49 -23.86 -5.49
CA THR A 445 -1.79 -23.24 -4.35
C THR A 445 -1.42 -24.23 -3.24
N PHE A 446 -2.08 -25.40 -3.18
CA PHE A 446 -1.94 -26.41 -2.09
C PHE A 446 -2.20 -25.81 -0.69
N GLY A 447 -3.09 -24.81 -0.61
CA GLY A 447 -3.39 -24.10 0.63
C GLY A 447 -2.29 -23.14 1.11
N ILE A 448 -1.29 -22.88 0.29
CA ILE A 448 -0.16 -21.94 0.56
C ILE A 448 -0.35 -20.71 -0.33
N TYR A 449 -0.01 -19.54 0.18
CA TYR A 449 -0.12 -18.31 -0.58
C TYR A 449 0.86 -18.32 -1.78
N GLU A 450 0.40 -17.95 -2.98
CA GLU A 450 1.18 -18.07 -4.22
C GLU A 450 2.50 -17.31 -4.19
N GLY A 451 2.53 -16.15 -3.53
CA GLY A 451 3.76 -15.37 -3.34
C GLY A 451 4.85 -16.09 -2.56
N PHE A 452 4.49 -17.03 -1.68
CA PHE A 452 5.46 -17.84 -0.94
C PHE A 452 6.16 -18.86 -1.84
N TRP A 453 5.44 -19.48 -2.76
CA TRP A 453 6.04 -20.37 -3.75
C TRP A 453 7.03 -19.62 -4.64
N GLY A 454 6.63 -18.43 -5.12
CA GLY A 454 7.51 -17.58 -5.91
C GLY A 454 8.74 -17.13 -5.15
N LEU A 455 8.58 -16.63 -3.91
CA LEU A 455 9.70 -16.18 -3.08
C LEU A 455 10.67 -17.32 -2.77
N SER A 456 10.16 -18.50 -2.46
CA SER A 456 10.98 -19.70 -2.22
C SER A 456 11.79 -20.07 -3.46
N ALA A 457 11.15 -20.09 -4.62
CA ALA A 457 11.83 -20.38 -5.89
C ALA A 457 12.89 -19.31 -6.23
N ASN A 458 12.59 -18.03 -6.00
CA ASN A 458 13.52 -16.93 -6.17
C ASN A 458 14.77 -17.08 -5.30
N VAL A 459 14.56 -17.30 -3.98
CA VAL A 459 15.67 -17.44 -3.02
C VAL A 459 16.51 -18.69 -3.32
N ILE A 460 15.87 -19.82 -3.64
CA ILE A 460 16.58 -21.05 -4.01
C ILE A 460 17.41 -20.82 -5.28
N ALA A 461 16.83 -20.26 -6.33
CA ALA A 461 17.55 -19.96 -7.58
C ALA A 461 18.73 -19.00 -7.33
N LEU A 462 18.52 -17.95 -6.52
CA LEU A 462 19.57 -17.02 -6.14
C LEU A 462 20.73 -17.74 -5.42
N ILE A 463 20.44 -18.55 -4.40
CA ILE A 463 21.47 -19.24 -3.59
C ILE A 463 22.23 -20.26 -4.43
N VAL A 464 21.51 -21.09 -5.22
CA VAL A 464 22.11 -22.17 -6.02
C VAL A 464 22.96 -21.63 -7.18
N LEU A 465 22.48 -20.57 -7.84
CA LEU A 465 23.16 -20.04 -9.02
C LEU A 465 24.25 -19.02 -8.68
N ASN A 466 24.19 -18.36 -7.52
CA ASN A 466 25.14 -17.32 -7.16
C ASN A 466 26.62 -17.77 -7.24
N PRO A 467 27.02 -18.97 -6.74
CA PRO A 467 28.40 -19.44 -6.82
C PRO A 467 28.95 -19.53 -8.25
N LEU A 468 28.09 -19.78 -9.24
CA LEU A 468 28.49 -19.89 -10.65
C LEU A 468 29.01 -18.56 -11.21
N PHE A 469 28.53 -17.44 -10.66
CA PHE A 469 28.84 -16.09 -11.16
C PHE A 469 29.82 -15.32 -10.27
N VAL A 470 30.06 -15.75 -9.02
CA VAL A 470 30.93 -15.04 -8.06
C VAL A 470 32.36 -14.85 -8.61
N LYS A 471 32.94 -15.84 -9.31
CA LYS A 471 34.31 -15.74 -9.87
C LYS A 471 34.41 -14.60 -10.89
N LYS A 472 33.36 -14.29 -11.65
CA LYS A 472 33.31 -13.21 -12.64
C LYS A 472 33.08 -11.83 -12.00
N ALA A 473 32.58 -11.79 -10.76
CA ALA A 473 32.20 -10.55 -10.07
C ALA A 473 33.26 -10.04 -9.09
N LYS A 474 34.31 -10.83 -8.77
CA LYS A 474 35.30 -10.52 -7.71
C LYS A 474 36.03 -9.20 -7.89
N ASP A 475 36.18 -8.69 -9.12
CA ASP A 475 36.98 -7.49 -9.42
C ASP A 475 36.14 -6.22 -9.62
N LYS A 476 34.81 -6.29 -9.42
CA LYS A 476 33.92 -5.14 -9.59
C LYS A 476 33.55 -4.54 -8.26
N THR A 477 34.28 -3.52 -7.82
CA THR A 477 33.87 -2.60 -6.77
C THR A 477 33.06 -1.44 -7.38
N ASN A 478 32.10 -0.93 -6.63
CA ASN A 478 31.39 0.30 -6.97
C ASN A 478 31.12 1.11 -5.69
N PRO A 479 30.81 2.41 -5.80
CA PRO A 479 30.68 3.28 -4.62
C PRO A 479 29.65 2.81 -3.58
N ILE A 480 28.60 2.10 -4.01
CA ILE A 480 27.59 1.54 -3.09
C ILE A 480 28.16 0.31 -2.35
N MET A 481 28.87 -0.57 -3.05
CA MET A 481 29.54 -1.73 -2.43
C MET A 481 30.59 -1.29 -1.42
N ASP A 482 31.37 -0.28 -1.78
CA ASP A 482 32.40 0.28 -0.89
C ASP A 482 31.77 0.86 0.39
N GLN A 483 30.68 1.61 0.25
CA GLN A 483 29.96 2.11 1.43
C GLN A 483 29.37 0.99 2.31
N LEU A 484 28.86 -0.09 1.71
CA LEU A 484 28.20 -1.17 2.44
C LEU A 484 29.18 -2.11 3.16
N PHE A 485 30.37 -2.33 2.59
CA PHE A 485 31.24 -3.45 2.96
C PHE A 485 32.70 -3.08 3.22
N THR A 486 33.11 -1.83 2.95
CA THR A 486 34.43 -1.34 3.35
C THR A 486 34.25 -0.50 4.62
N LYS A 487 34.94 -0.89 5.71
CA LYS A 487 34.97 -0.15 6.96
C LYS A 487 35.95 1.01 6.89
#